data_c104641e3bc0538bf6e951fd6681f986
#
_entry.id   c104641e3bc0538bf6e951fd6681f986
#
_cell.length_a   1.000
_cell.length_b   1.000
_cell.length_c   1.000
_cell.angle_alpha   90.00
_cell.angle_beta   90.00
_cell.angle_gamma   90.00
#
_symmetry.space_group_name_H-M   'P 1'
#
loop_
_entity.id
_entity.type
_entity.pdbx_description
1 polymer ?
#
loop_
_entity_poly.entity_id
_entity_poly.type
_entity_poly.pdbx_seq_one_letter_code
_entity_poly.pdbx_strand_id
1 'polypeptide(L)'
;MMPRAQLAPHFAHRIDHPHGLRAWQRVQFDAAPQFDAAPQSSPGLSGELGVADQLGRFVWYELLTTDVAAAGAFYGKVVGWGVKDASTPGLAYTVLAAGDAPVGGLMDLPEEGRRLGATPRWVGYVAVDDMDATAAQIRRLGGTILVPPTDSNIGRISVAADPQNATFALVTGLTYGQRHPSGLDEPGRVGWHELLAEDRNKIFDFYGELFGWRKDCSETDPEDVYQLFSAEGQTIGGMFTKPPSVSQPFWFHYFNVDDIGAAAKRVNAGGGRILQGPIELPADCWIVQCADPQGALFALRGAWGQKGTERPSASDVSWSAKWGGSSSQGRMVFAKPKR
;
A
#
# COMPACT_ATOMS: atom_id res chain seq x y z
N MET A 1 46.00 7.45 18.25
CA MET A 1 45.09 6.74 19.16
C MET A 1 43.92 7.68 19.43
N MET A 2 42.84 7.59 18.63
CA MET A 2 41.62 8.38 18.79
C MET A 2 40.43 7.41 18.86
N PRO A 3 39.45 7.63 19.73
CA PRO A 3 38.38 6.65 19.99
C PRO A 3 37.35 6.61 18.86
N ARG A 4 36.98 5.40 18.49
CA ARG A 4 35.86 5.09 17.62
C ARG A 4 34.57 5.55 18.26
N ALA A 5 33.83 6.47 17.61
CA ALA A 5 32.47 6.79 17.95
C ALA A 5 31.57 5.59 17.60
N GLN A 6 30.99 4.95 18.60
CA GLN A 6 29.91 3.99 18.49
C GLN A 6 28.66 4.76 18.08
N LEU A 7 28.23 4.58 16.84
CA LEU A 7 26.86 4.91 16.40
C LEU A 7 25.94 3.77 16.86
N ALA A 8 25.18 4.04 17.89
CA ALA A 8 24.18 3.16 18.47
C ALA A 8 23.02 2.88 17.51
N PRO A 9 22.42 1.70 17.56
CA PRO A 9 21.25 1.31 16.76
C PRO A 9 19.98 1.83 17.43
N HIS A 10 19.53 3.03 17.09
CA HIS A 10 18.29 3.63 17.61
C HIS A 10 17.18 3.71 16.58
N PHE A 11 16.88 2.63 15.86
CA PHE A 11 15.74 2.63 14.92
C PHE A 11 14.81 1.40 15.03
N ALA A 12 15.00 0.53 16.02
CA ALA A 12 14.11 -0.62 16.25
C ALA A 12 13.00 -0.35 17.29
N HIS A 13 12.88 0.82 17.85
CA HIS A 13 11.88 1.14 18.86
C HIS A 13 11.02 2.32 18.40
N ARG A 14 9.86 2.02 17.89
CA ARG A 14 8.58 2.75 17.93
C ARG A 14 7.74 2.57 16.67
N ILE A 15 7.35 1.35 16.40
CA ILE A 15 6.07 1.09 15.78
C ILE A 15 5.41 0.11 16.72
N ASP A 16 4.53 0.67 17.57
CA ASP A 16 3.41 0.01 18.19
C ASP A 16 3.32 -0.10 19.69
N HIS A 17 2.21 0.50 20.08
CA HIS A 17 1.39 -0.05 21.14
C HIS A 17 -0.03 -0.32 20.59
N PRO A 18 -0.74 -1.40 21.05
CA PRO A 18 -2.15 -1.66 20.72
C PRO A 18 -3.08 -0.47 21.00
N HIS A 19 -2.62 0.50 21.77
CA HIS A 19 -3.32 1.75 22.06
C HIS A 19 -3.38 2.72 20.87
N GLY A 20 -2.43 2.71 19.95
CA GLY A 20 -2.46 3.55 18.73
C GLY A 20 -3.59 3.15 17.77
N LEU A 21 -3.93 1.87 17.70
CA LEU A 21 -5.04 1.36 16.89
C LEU A 21 -6.41 1.76 17.46
N ARG A 22 -6.59 1.80 18.79
CA ARG A 22 -7.84 2.23 19.43
C ARG A 22 -8.09 3.73 19.34
N ALA A 23 -7.04 4.53 19.18
CA ALA A 23 -7.14 5.96 18.95
C ALA A 23 -7.70 6.30 17.57
N TRP A 24 -7.41 5.46 16.60
CA TRP A 24 -7.93 5.57 15.25
C TRP A 24 -9.46 5.56 15.22
N GLN A 25 -10.10 4.79 16.11
CA GLN A 25 -11.55 4.67 16.23
C GLN A 25 -12.24 5.96 16.68
N ARG A 26 -11.58 6.80 17.48
CA ARG A 26 -12.22 8.00 18.06
C ARG A 26 -12.06 9.27 17.23
N VAL A 27 -10.99 9.38 16.46
CA VAL A 27 -10.54 10.67 15.94
C VAL A 27 -11.07 11.00 14.55
N GLN A 28 -11.42 10.02 13.75
CA GLN A 28 -11.83 10.27 12.37
C GLN A 28 -13.34 10.50 12.20
N PHE A 29 -14.17 10.12 13.17
CA PHE A 29 -15.63 10.04 12.98
C PHE A 29 -16.51 10.68 14.05
N ASP A 30 -15.98 11.11 15.19
CA ASP A 30 -16.78 11.91 16.16
C ASP A 30 -17.09 13.33 15.64
N ALA A 31 -16.50 13.73 14.53
CA ALA A 31 -16.69 15.02 13.87
C ALA A 31 -17.31 14.92 12.46
N ALA A 32 -17.82 13.75 12.06
CA ALA A 32 -18.46 13.62 10.75
C ALA A 32 -19.81 14.39 10.75
N PRO A 33 -20.00 15.43 9.90
CA PRO A 33 -21.31 16.01 9.71
C PRO A 33 -22.24 14.95 9.11
N GLN A 34 -23.48 14.86 9.60
CA GLN A 34 -24.52 14.10 8.93
C GLN A 34 -24.74 14.71 7.55
N PHE A 35 -24.37 13.98 6.51
CA PHE A 35 -24.63 14.42 5.14
C PHE A 35 -26.09 14.15 4.82
N ASP A 36 -26.86 15.20 4.54
CA ASP A 36 -28.13 15.09 3.83
C ASP A 36 -27.88 14.50 2.45
N ALA A 37 -28.68 13.52 2.09
CA ALA A 37 -28.53 12.78 0.83
C ALA A 37 -28.48 13.74 -0.36
N ALA A 38 -27.43 13.67 -1.14
CA ALA A 38 -27.33 14.40 -2.40
C ALA A 38 -28.45 14.01 -3.35
N PRO A 39 -28.99 14.94 -4.16
CA PRO A 39 -30.09 14.65 -5.08
C PRO A 39 -29.67 13.62 -6.11
N GLN A 40 -30.46 12.57 -6.27
CA GLN A 40 -30.29 11.53 -7.26
C GLN A 40 -30.29 12.16 -8.67
N SER A 41 -29.16 12.17 -9.34
CA SER A 41 -29.07 12.48 -10.76
C SER A 41 -29.63 11.30 -11.58
N SER A 42 -30.54 11.61 -12.49
CA SER A 42 -31.24 10.71 -13.40
C SER A 42 -30.31 9.80 -14.21
N PRO A 43 -30.72 8.57 -14.56
CA PRO A 43 -29.89 7.60 -15.26
C PRO A 43 -29.73 7.99 -16.74
N GLY A 44 -28.54 8.42 -17.11
CA GLY A 44 -28.11 8.48 -18.50
C GLY A 44 -27.52 7.13 -18.91
N LEU A 45 -28.17 6.48 -19.87
CA LEU A 45 -27.76 5.24 -20.52
C LEU A 45 -26.36 5.37 -21.14
N SER A 46 -25.35 4.78 -20.52
CA SER A 46 -24.11 4.36 -21.18
C SER A 46 -23.38 3.32 -20.30
N GLY A 47 -23.43 2.05 -20.73
CA GLY A 47 -22.44 1.00 -20.48
C GLY A 47 -22.10 0.72 -19.02
N GLU A 48 -22.95 0.02 -18.29
CA GLU A 48 -22.59 -0.69 -17.06
C GLU A 48 -21.64 -1.86 -17.39
N LEU A 49 -20.35 -1.55 -17.53
CA LEU A 49 -19.27 -2.50 -17.30
C LEU A 49 -18.58 -2.06 -16.01
N GLY A 50 -18.88 -2.77 -14.89
CA GLY A 50 -17.78 -2.85 -14.11
C GLY A 50 -17.73 -2.58 -12.63
N VAL A 51 -18.75 -2.54 -11.83
CA VAL A 51 -18.57 -2.65 -10.35
C VAL A 51 -18.27 -4.11 -10.00
N ALA A 52 -18.84 -5.08 -10.70
CA ALA A 52 -18.61 -6.51 -10.48
C ALA A 52 -17.15 -6.93 -10.76
N ASP A 53 -16.49 -6.33 -11.74
CA ASP A 53 -15.13 -6.72 -12.17
C ASP A 53 -14.01 -6.22 -11.22
N GLN A 54 -14.33 -5.50 -10.15
CA GLN A 54 -13.36 -4.94 -9.20
C GLN A 54 -13.47 -5.53 -7.78
N LEU A 55 -14.46 -6.37 -7.53
CA LEU A 55 -14.67 -6.97 -6.21
C LEU A 55 -13.44 -7.79 -5.79
N GLY A 56 -13.02 -7.61 -4.54
CA GLY A 56 -11.82 -8.26 -4.01
C GLY A 56 -10.49 -7.66 -4.49
N ARG A 57 -10.50 -6.58 -5.29
CA ARG A 57 -9.29 -5.89 -5.73
C ARG A 57 -9.03 -4.64 -4.91
N PHE A 58 -7.76 -4.26 -4.76
CA PHE A 58 -7.40 -2.93 -4.30
C PHE A 58 -7.74 -1.91 -5.38
N VAL A 59 -8.55 -0.91 -5.03
CA VAL A 59 -9.10 0.07 -5.98
C VAL A 59 -8.77 1.51 -5.61
N TRP A 60 -8.32 1.77 -4.37
CA TRP A 60 -7.98 3.08 -3.87
C TRP A 60 -6.88 3.01 -2.83
N TYR A 61 -6.13 4.11 -2.67
CA TYR A 61 -5.02 4.18 -1.72
C TYR A 61 -5.03 5.54 -1.03
N GLU A 62 -4.90 5.55 0.29
CA GLU A 62 -4.80 6.80 1.04
C GLU A 62 -3.51 6.86 1.85
N LEU A 63 -2.84 7.99 1.79
CA LEU A 63 -1.74 8.32 2.66
C LEU A 63 -2.23 9.20 3.81
N LEU A 64 -2.12 8.68 5.01
CA LEU A 64 -2.21 9.47 6.23
C LEU A 64 -0.82 10.02 6.53
N THR A 65 -0.68 11.34 6.56
CA THR A 65 0.63 12.00 6.70
C THR A 65 0.58 13.15 7.70
N THR A 66 1.73 13.61 8.14
CA THR A 66 1.85 14.78 9.03
C THR A 66 2.01 16.11 8.27
N ASP A 67 2.17 16.03 6.94
CA ASP A 67 2.28 17.21 6.07
C ASP A 67 1.80 16.83 4.66
N VAL A 68 0.53 17.13 4.37
CA VAL A 68 -0.13 16.83 3.09
C VAL A 68 0.53 17.55 1.92
N ALA A 69 0.93 18.81 2.12
CA ALA A 69 1.53 19.61 1.06
C ALA A 69 2.93 19.07 0.67
N ALA A 70 3.76 18.76 1.67
CA ALA A 70 5.07 18.17 1.44
C ALA A 70 4.98 16.78 0.82
N ALA A 71 4.03 15.95 1.28
CA ALA A 71 3.78 14.62 0.71
C ALA A 71 3.32 14.72 -0.76
N GLY A 72 2.36 15.61 -1.07
CA GLY A 72 1.91 15.84 -2.45
C GLY A 72 3.06 16.28 -3.37
N ALA A 73 3.90 17.21 -2.92
CA ALA A 73 5.07 17.65 -3.67
C ALA A 73 6.12 16.52 -3.87
N PHE A 74 6.30 15.66 -2.86
CA PHE A 74 7.21 14.53 -2.93
C PHE A 74 6.74 13.47 -3.93
N TYR A 75 5.50 12.98 -3.80
CA TYR A 75 4.96 11.95 -4.69
C TYR A 75 4.74 12.48 -6.11
N GLY A 76 4.42 13.77 -6.27
CA GLY A 76 4.39 14.43 -7.57
C GLY A 76 5.74 14.35 -8.30
N LYS A 77 6.85 14.55 -7.60
CA LYS A 77 8.20 14.44 -8.18
C LYS A 77 8.63 12.99 -8.37
N VAL A 78 8.34 12.09 -7.43
CA VAL A 78 8.84 10.71 -7.44
C VAL A 78 8.06 9.83 -8.41
N VAL A 79 6.73 9.88 -8.37
CA VAL A 79 5.84 9.01 -9.15
C VAL A 79 5.26 9.72 -10.38
N GLY A 80 5.21 11.06 -10.34
CA GLY A 80 4.61 11.85 -11.41
C GLY A 80 3.12 12.15 -11.20
N TRP A 81 2.61 12.01 -9.98
CA TRP A 81 1.20 12.28 -9.69
C TRP A 81 0.87 13.78 -9.68
N GLY A 82 -0.24 14.13 -10.31
CA GLY A 82 -0.90 15.41 -10.11
C GLY A 82 -1.58 15.47 -8.74
N VAL A 83 -1.73 16.69 -8.21
CA VAL A 83 -2.34 16.95 -6.89
C VAL A 83 -3.52 17.89 -7.09
N LYS A 84 -4.70 17.50 -6.57
CA LYS A 84 -5.93 18.29 -6.69
C LYS A 84 -6.62 18.39 -5.34
N ASP A 85 -6.93 19.61 -4.91
CA ASP A 85 -7.78 19.84 -3.74
C ASP A 85 -9.20 19.33 -4.01
N ALA A 86 -9.67 18.48 -3.11
CA ALA A 86 -11.02 17.91 -3.09
C ALA A 86 -11.65 18.04 -1.71
N SER A 87 -11.21 19.03 -0.94
CA SER A 87 -11.72 19.32 0.39
C SER A 87 -13.21 19.70 0.35
N THR A 88 -13.91 19.30 1.39
CA THR A 88 -15.31 19.66 1.64
C THR A 88 -15.42 20.32 3.02
N PRO A 89 -16.53 21.00 3.35
CA PRO A 89 -16.72 21.54 4.67
C PRO A 89 -16.52 20.46 5.76
N GLY A 90 -15.54 20.66 6.63
CA GLY A 90 -15.20 19.73 7.70
C GLY A 90 -14.23 18.60 7.34
N LEU A 91 -13.85 18.46 6.07
CA LEU A 91 -12.88 17.43 5.63
C LEU A 91 -11.85 18.03 4.66
N ALA A 92 -10.61 18.16 5.11
CA ALA A 92 -9.48 18.45 4.22
C ALA A 92 -9.08 17.17 3.48
N TYR A 93 -9.13 17.19 2.15
CA TYR A 93 -8.82 16.04 1.33
C TYR A 93 -8.13 16.45 0.03
N THR A 94 -7.08 15.74 -0.32
CA THR A 94 -6.32 15.98 -1.55
C THR A 94 -6.30 14.71 -2.39
N VAL A 95 -6.71 14.81 -3.66
CA VAL A 95 -6.68 13.70 -4.62
C VAL A 95 -5.36 13.69 -5.36
N LEU A 96 -4.78 12.50 -5.46
CA LEU A 96 -3.64 12.18 -6.32
C LEU A 96 -4.14 11.60 -7.64
N ALA A 97 -3.54 12.00 -8.76
CA ALA A 97 -3.94 11.55 -10.09
C ALA A 97 -2.73 11.19 -10.97
N ALA A 98 -2.82 10.09 -11.70
CA ALA A 98 -1.91 9.74 -12.79
C ALA A 98 -2.51 10.27 -14.11
N GLY A 99 -1.95 11.35 -14.66
CA GLY A 99 -2.64 12.13 -15.68
C GLY A 99 -3.98 12.64 -15.15
N ASP A 100 -5.08 12.33 -15.85
CA ASP A 100 -6.44 12.73 -15.45
C ASP A 100 -7.14 11.70 -14.56
N ALA A 101 -6.50 10.54 -14.32
CA ALA A 101 -7.13 9.45 -13.60
C ALA A 101 -6.79 9.50 -12.10
N PRO A 102 -7.76 9.67 -11.20
CA PRO A 102 -7.55 9.58 -9.77
C PRO A 102 -7.01 8.20 -9.38
N VAL A 103 -6.03 8.17 -8.49
CA VAL A 103 -5.37 6.95 -8.03
C VAL A 103 -5.34 6.79 -6.52
N GLY A 104 -5.49 7.88 -5.78
CA GLY A 104 -5.44 7.86 -4.33
C GLY A 104 -5.71 9.22 -3.69
N GLY A 105 -5.61 9.29 -2.37
CA GLY A 105 -5.81 10.49 -1.60
C GLY A 105 -4.73 10.74 -0.56
N LEU A 106 -4.63 11.99 -0.12
CA LEU A 106 -3.80 12.43 1.00
C LEU A 106 -4.71 13.02 2.06
N MET A 107 -4.47 12.65 3.30
CA MET A 107 -5.15 13.18 4.48
C MET A 107 -4.15 13.48 5.59
N ASP A 108 -4.48 14.46 6.41
CA ASP A 108 -3.74 14.67 7.66
C ASP A 108 -3.90 13.49 8.60
N LEU A 109 -2.79 13.05 9.17
CA LEU A 109 -2.81 12.12 10.29
C LEU A 109 -3.38 12.86 11.51
N PRO A 110 -4.53 12.43 12.06
CA PRO A 110 -5.21 13.13 13.14
C PRO A 110 -4.29 13.35 14.36
N GLU A 111 -4.39 14.53 14.99
CA GLU A 111 -3.56 14.92 16.14
C GLU A 111 -3.64 13.92 17.30
N GLU A 112 -4.85 13.42 17.58
CA GLU A 112 -5.06 12.39 18.60
C GLU A 112 -4.32 11.08 18.24
N GLY A 113 -4.39 10.66 16.97
CA GLY A 113 -3.64 9.51 16.47
C GLY A 113 -2.14 9.70 16.69
N ARG A 114 -1.61 10.89 16.38
CA ARG A 114 -0.19 11.22 16.61
C ARG A 114 0.20 11.14 18.08
N ARG A 115 -0.62 11.67 18.99
CA ARG A 115 -0.39 11.60 20.44
C ARG A 115 -0.34 10.16 20.95
N LEU A 116 -1.07 9.26 20.29
CA LEU A 116 -1.13 7.84 20.62
C LEU A 116 -0.11 6.99 19.85
N GLY A 117 0.80 7.64 19.11
CA GLY A 117 1.91 6.99 18.44
C GLY A 117 1.62 6.51 17.02
N ALA A 118 0.51 6.91 16.41
CA ALA A 118 0.27 6.63 15.00
C ALA A 118 1.32 7.32 14.13
N THR A 119 1.78 6.62 13.11
CA THR A 119 2.80 7.09 12.16
C THR A 119 2.22 7.22 10.77
N PRO A 120 2.78 8.09 9.91
CA PRO A 120 2.41 8.18 8.51
C PRO A 120 2.43 6.82 7.82
N ARG A 121 1.38 6.54 7.01
CA ARG A 121 1.24 5.25 6.33
C ARG A 121 0.30 5.30 5.14
N TRP A 122 0.56 4.46 4.16
CA TRP A 122 -0.38 4.14 3.11
C TRP A 122 -1.38 3.07 3.56
N VAL A 123 -2.63 3.22 3.18
CA VAL A 123 -3.70 2.24 3.39
C VAL A 123 -4.36 1.94 2.05
N GLY A 124 -4.40 0.67 1.66
CA GLY A 124 -5.09 0.21 0.46
C GLY A 124 -6.53 -0.17 0.77
N TYR A 125 -7.44 0.20 -0.12
CA TYR A 125 -8.88 -0.06 -0.04
C TYR A 125 -9.27 -1.16 -1.01
N VAL A 126 -9.86 -2.23 -0.49
CA VAL A 126 -10.40 -3.34 -1.29
C VAL A 126 -11.87 -3.08 -1.55
N ALA A 127 -12.28 -3.24 -2.83
CA ALA A 127 -13.68 -3.11 -3.22
C ALA A 127 -14.50 -4.30 -2.72
N VAL A 128 -15.64 -4.00 -2.09
CA VAL A 128 -16.60 -5.00 -1.62
C VAL A 128 -18.02 -4.60 -2.04
N ASP A 129 -18.88 -5.59 -2.21
CA ASP A 129 -20.27 -5.37 -2.58
C ASP A 129 -21.13 -4.99 -1.37
N ASP A 130 -21.07 -5.82 -0.31
CA ASP A 130 -21.79 -5.60 0.94
C ASP A 130 -20.81 -5.26 2.08
N MET A 131 -20.76 -3.98 2.42
CA MET A 131 -19.88 -3.46 3.45
C MET A 131 -20.19 -4.04 4.85
N ASP A 132 -21.45 -4.14 5.21
CA ASP A 132 -21.87 -4.59 6.54
C ASP A 132 -21.67 -6.10 6.71
N ALA A 133 -21.98 -6.88 5.68
CA ALA A 133 -21.71 -8.32 5.65
C ALA A 133 -20.20 -8.60 5.70
N THR A 134 -19.40 -7.84 4.94
CA THR A 134 -17.93 -8.00 4.95
C THR A 134 -17.34 -7.62 6.31
N ALA A 135 -17.79 -6.54 6.93
CA ALA A 135 -17.35 -6.14 8.27
C ALA A 135 -17.71 -7.19 9.34
N ALA A 136 -18.89 -7.81 9.22
CA ALA A 136 -19.28 -8.93 10.09
C ALA A 136 -18.40 -10.16 9.85
N GLN A 137 -18.06 -10.45 8.60
CA GLN A 137 -17.19 -11.57 8.23
C GLN A 137 -15.77 -11.38 8.77
N ILE A 138 -15.19 -10.17 8.68
CA ILE A 138 -13.89 -9.84 9.28
C ILE A 138 -13.87 -10.23 10.76
N ARG A 139 -14.88 -9.82 11.54
CA ARG A 139 -14.97 -10.16 12.97
C ARG A 139 -15.07 -11.68 13.21
N ARG A 140 -15.85 -12.37 12.38
CA ARG A 140 -16.00 -13.84 12.46
C ARG A 140 -14.68 -14.57 12.19
N LEU A 141 -13.87 -14.05 11.28
CA LEU A 141 -12.56 -14.59 10.92
C LEU A 141 -11.43 -14.15 11.85
N GLY A 142 -11.74 -13.44 12.94
CA GLY A 142 -10.77 -13.03 13.97
C GLY A 142 -10.08 -11.69 13.69
N GLY A 143 -10.46 -10.97 12.65
CA GLY A 143 -10.01 -9.61 12.41
C GLY A 143 -10.74 -8.57 13.28
N THR A 144 -10.27 -7.34 13.25
CA THR A 144 -10.81 -6.23 14.04
C THR A 144 -11.28 -5.11 13.12
N ILE A 145 -12.48 -4.58 13.36
CA ILE A 145 -12.96 -3.35 12.70
C ILE A 145 -12.43 -2.15 13.50
N LEU A 146 -11.57 -1.37 12.87
CA LEU A 146 -10.96 -0.16 13.44
C LEU A 146 -11.85 1.06 13.22
N VAL A 147 -12.44 1.16 12.03
CA VAL A 147 -13.45 2.16 11.67
C VAL A 147 -14.68 1.41 11.18
N PRO A 148 -15.84 1.58 11.84
CA PRO A 148 -17.08 0.94 11.40
C PRO A 148 -17.49 1.45 10.01
N PRO A 149 -18.36 0.71 9.29
CA PRO A 149 -18.93 1.18 8.05
C PRO A 149 -19.47 2.60 8.16
N THR A 150 -18.92 3.53 7.37
CA THR A 150 -19.18 4.97 7.44
C THR A 150 -19.17 5.58 6.06
N ASP A 151 -20.08 6.50 5.79
CA ASP A 151 -20.12 7.24 4.53
C ASP A 151 -19.00 8.29 4.51
N SER A 152 -18.33 8.42 3.37
CA SER A 152 -17.22 9.34 3.17
C SER A 152 -17.28 10.01 1.79
N ASN A 153 -16.35 10.93 1.52
CA ASN A 153 -16.22 11.59 0.23
C ASN A 153 -15.81 10.64 -0.91
N ILE A 154 -15.25 9.48 -0.60
CA ILE A 154 -14.83 8.49 -1.60
C ILE A 154 -15.81 7.32 -1.77
N GLY A 155 -16.88 7.27 -1.00
CA GLY A 155 -17.85 6.19 -0.94
C GLY A 155 -18.08 5.73 0.50
N ARG A 156 -18.77 4.61 0.70
CA ARG A 156 -18.93 4.01 2.02
C ARG A 156 -17.68 3.16 2.34
N ILE A 157 -17.03 3.45 3.44
CA ILE A 157 -15.75 2.85 3.81
C ILE A 157 -15.81 2.14 5.16
N SER A 158 -14.85 1.25 5.38
CA SER A 158 -14.50 0.69 6.69
C SER A 158 -12.99 0.45 6.75
N VAL A 159 -12.38 0.62 7.91
CA VAL A 159 -10.97 0.26 8.11
C VAL A 159 -10.89 -0.90 9.08
N ALA A 160 -10.07 -1.87 8.76
CA ALA A 160 -9.92 -3.09 9.51
C ALA A 160 -8.45 -3.47 9.72
N ALA A 161 -8.21 -4.32 10.70
CA ALA A 161 -6.98 -5.08 10.84
C ALA A 161 -7.29 -6.57 10.69
N ASP A 162 -6.42 -7.28 10.01
CA ASP A 162 -6.48 -8.73 9.93
C ASP A 162 -6.15 -9.39 11.30
N PRO A 163 -6.30 -10.72 11.46
CA PRO A 163 -5.98 -11.41 12.70
C PRO A 163 -4.52 -11.26 13.17
N GLN A 164 -3.63 -10.80 12.31
CA GLN A 164 -2.23 -10.56 12.62
C GLN A 164 -1.90 -9.06 12.75
N ASN A 165 -2.92 -8.19 12.73
CA ASN A 165 -2.86 -6.73 12.87
C ASN A 165 -2.34 -5.95 11.64
N ALA A 166 -2.27 -6.54 10.44
CA ALA A 166 -2.06 -5.74 9.23
C ALA A 166 -3.32 -4.94 8.90
N THR A 167 -3.16 -3.61 8.77
CA THR A 167 -4.27 -2.70 8.48
C THR A 167 -4.57 -2.65 6.99
N PHE A 168 -5.85 -2.70 6.63
CA PHE A 168 -6.38 -2.49 5.30
C PHE A 168 -7.74 -1.79 5.39
N ALA A 169 -8.24 -1.30 4.27
CA ALA A 169 -9.56 -0.68 4.22
C ALA A 169 -10.48 -1.35 3.19
N LEU A 170 -11.76 -1.11 3.34
CA LEU A 170 -12.82 -1.55 2.44
C LEU A 170 -13.50 -0.33 1.84
N VAL A 171 -14.00 -0.46 0.62
CA VAL A 171 -14.83 0.57 -0.01
C VAL A 171 -15.95 -0.05 -0.82
N THR A 172 -17.13 0.57 -0.76
CA THR A 172 -18.30 0.30 -1.61
C THR A 172 -18.73 1.60 -2.26
N GLY A 173 -19.08 1.56 -3.56
CA GLY A 173 -19.54 2.76 -4.28
C GLY A 173 -18.45 3.82 -4.42
N LEU A 174 -17.22 3.44 -4.78
CA LEU A 174 -16.10 4.36 -4.92
C LEU A 174 -16.43 5.51 -5.89
N THR A 175 -16.41 6.74 -5.39
CA THR A 175 -16.78 7.97 -6.12
C THR A 175 -15.75 8.32 -7.21
N TYR A 176 -14.48 8.08 -6.94
CA TYR A 176 -13.36 8.32 -7.84
C TYR A 176 -13.03 7.09 -8.69
N GLY A 177 -14.06 6.34 -9.10
CA GLY A 177 -13.91 5.05 -9.76
C GLY A 177 -12.97 5.06 -10.94
N GLN A 178 -12.04 4.13 -10.95
CA GLN A 178 -11.24 3.82 -12.11
C GLN A 178 -12.12 3.06 -13.11
N ARG A 179 -12.50 3.74 -14.17
CA ARG A 179 -13.24 3.11 -15.29
C ARG A 179 -12.32 2.23 -16.14
N HIS A 180 -11.53 1.45 -15.70
CA HIS A 180 -10.73 0.38 -16.27
C HIS A 180 -9.44 0.21 -15.46
N PRO A 181 -9.08 -0.99 -15.09
CA PRO A 181 -7.70 -1.33 -14.86
C PRO A 181 -7.04 -1.36 -16.24
N SER A 182 -6.61 -0.23 -16.74
CA SER A 182 -5.45 -0.18 -17.61
C SER A 182 -4.38 -1.02 -16.90
N GLY A 183 -3.59 -1.78 -17.62
CA GLY A 183 -2.77 -2.86 -17.06
C GLY A 183 -2.04 -2.49 -15.77
N LEU A 184 -1.85 -3.45 -14.89
CA LEU A 184 -1.12 -3.29 -13.62
C LEU A 184 0.28 -2.67 -13.75
N ASP A 185 0.80 -2.54 -14.98
CA ASP A 185 2.15 -2.07 -15.28
C ASP A 185 2.21 -0.59 -15.71
N GLU A 186 1.06 0.11 -15.80
CA GLU A 186 1.07 1.51 -16.23
C GLU A 186 1.73 2.43 -15.19
N PRO A 187 2.61 3.36 -15.63
CA PRO A 187 3.21 4.35 -14.75
C PRO A 187 2.18 5.19 -14.00
N GLY A 188 2.47 5.47 -12.74
CA GLY A 188 1.55 6.19 -11.85
C GLY A 188 0.42 5.33 -11.27
N ARG A 189 0.34 4.04 -11.61
CA ARG A 189 -0.60 3.10 -11.01
C ARG A 189 0.07 2.27 -9.91
N VAL A 190 -0.73 1.63 -9.08
CA VAL A 190 -0.25 0.64 -8.13
C VAL A 190 -0.24 -0.71 -8.83
N GLY A 191 0.95 -1.25 -9.07
CA GLY A 191 1.15 -2.47 -9.86
C GLY A 191 1.33 -3.73 -9.03
N TRP A 192 1.51 -3.62 -7.71
CA TRP A 192 1.74 -4.76 -6.85
C TRP A 192 1.41 -4.46 -5.39
N HIS A 193 0.97 -5.50 -4.68
CA HIS A 193 0.64 -5.45 -3.25
C HIS A 193 1.40 -6.54 -2.52
N GLU A 194 2.07 -6.19 -1.45
CA GLU A 194 2.90 -7.15 -0.71
C GLU A 194 2.56 -7.12 0.77
N LEU A 195 2.13 -8.25 1.31
CA LEU A 195 1.89 -8.41 2.73
C LEU A 195 3.11 -9.01 3.43
N LEU A 196 3.67 -8.27 4.36
CA LEU A 196 4.60 -8.78 5.35
C LEU A 196 3.77 -9.30 6.53
N ALA A 197 3.50 -10.61 6.55
CA ALA A 197 2.65 -11.26 7.54
C ALA A 197 3.46 -11.75 8.75
N GLU A 198 2.83 -11.95 9.91
CA GLU A 198 3.45 -12.70 10.99
C GLU A 198 3.63 -14.18 10.60
N ASP A 199 2.60 -14.74 9.98
CA ASP A 199 2.59 -16.11 9.44
C ASP A 199 1.74 -16.08 8.14
N ARG A 200 2.40 -16.11 6.98
CA ARG A 200 1.73 -16.01 5.68
C ARG A 200 0.76 -17.15 5.40
N ASN A 201 1.07 -18.36 5.90
CA ASN A 201 0.24 -19.53 5.62
C ASN A 201 -1.11 -19.44 6.35
N LYS A 202 -1.09 -18.97 7.60
CA LYS A 202 -2.31 -18.79 8.39
C LYS A 202 -3.15 -17.62 7.92
N ILE A 203 -2.50 -16.51 7.50
CA ILE A 203 -3.25 -15.32 7.12
C ILE A 203 -3.89 -15.43 5.74
N PHE A 204 -3.35 -16.28 4.86
CA PHE A 204 -3.89 -16.45 3.53
C PHE A 204 -5.36 -16.90 3.55
N ASP A 205 -5.73 -17.81 4.43
CA ASP A 205 -7.10 -18.34 4.54
C ASP A 205 -8.09 -17.21 4.88
N PHE A 206 -7.69 -16.26 5.74
CA PHE A 206 -8.49 -15.08 6.06
C PHE A 206 -8.83 -14.26 4.81
N TYR A 207 -7.83 -13.92 4.00
CA TYR A 207 -8.03 -13.11 2.80
C TYR A 207 -8.72 -13.90 1.68
N GLY A 208 -8.44 -15.19 1.58
CA GLY A 208 -9.11 -16.11 0.65
C GLY A 208 -10.61 -16.21 0.90
N GLU A 209 -11.03 -16.36 2.18
CA GLU A 209 -12.46 -16.38 2.55
C GLU A 209 -13.12 -15.00 2.40
N LEU A 210 -12.37 -13.92 2.68
CA LEU A 210 -12.93 -12.57 2.70
C LEU A 210 -13.12 -11.99 1.30
N PHE A 211 -12.13 -12.18 0.41
CA PHE A 211 -12.07 -11.54 -0.91
C PHE A 211 -12.06 -12.51 -2.08
N GLY A 212 -12.10 -13.81 -1.82
CA GLY A 212 -12.01 -14.82 -2.87
C GLY A 212 -10.62 -14.94 -3.51
N TRP A 213 -9.57 -14.43 -2.83
CA TRP A 213 -8.20 -14.54 -3.36
C TRP A 213 -7.76 -15.98 -3.43
N ARG A 214 -7.00 -16.30 -4.46
CA ARG A 214 -6.49 -17.65 -4.71
C ARG A 214 -4.96 -17.66 -4.69
N LYS A 215 -4.40 -18.74 -4.17
CA LYS A 215 -2.95 -18.97 -4.27
C LYS A 215 -2.58 -19.17 -5.72
N ASP A 216 -1.59 -18.41 -6.17
CA ASP A 216 -0.94 -18.65 -7.44
C ASP A 216 0.30 -19.52 -7.24
N CYS A 217 0.48 -20.51 -8.12
CA CYS A 217 1.66 -21.37 -8.10
C CYS A 217 2.84 -20.62 -8.74
N SER A 218 3.85 -20.32 -7.95
CA SER A 218 5.17 -19.99 -8.49
C SER A 218 5.97 -21.27 -8.68
N GLU A 219 6.16 -21.73 -9.90
CA GLU A 219 7.06 -22.86 -10.20
C GLU A 219 8.53 -22.57 -9.85
N THR A 220 8.81 -21.36 -9.38
CA THR A 220 10.17 -20.82 -9.24
C THR A 220 10.55 -20.44 -7.82
N ASP A 221 9.71 -20.71 -6.82
CA ASP A 221 10.09 -20.60 -5.40
C ASP A 221 10.24 -21.98 -4.76
N PRO A 222 11.39 -22.65 -4.92
CA PRO A 222 11.63 -23.99 -4.38
C PRO A 222 11.67 -24.01 -2.84
N GLU A 223 11.81 -22.86 -2.20
CA GLU A 223 11.84 -22.73 -0.74
C GLU A 223 10.48 -22.36 -0.16
N ASP A 224 9.46 -22.18 -1.01
CA ASP A 224 8.11 -21.78 -0.60
C ASP A 224 8.14 -20.57 0.40
N VAL A 225 8.94 -19.55 0.09
CA VAL A 225 9.12 -18.38 0.96
C VAL A 225 8.10 -17.28 0.66
N TYR A 226 7.67 -17.19 -0.61
CA TYR A 226 6.83 -16.11 -1.12
C TYR A 226 5.57 -16.65 -1.79
N GLN A 227 4.40 -16.39 -1.21
CA GLN A 227 3.13 -16.85 -1.74
C GLN A 227 2.51 -15.78 -2.65
N LEU A 228 2.46 -16.03 -3.95
CA LEU A 228 1.68 -15.21 -4.88
C LEU A 228 0.18 -15.39 -4.65
N PHE A 229 -0.60 -14.33 -4.89
CA PHE A 229 -2.05 -14.40 -4.87
C PHE A 229 -2.69 -13.66 -6.03
N SER A 230 -3.83 -14.18 -6.45
CA SER A 230 -4.63 -13.62 -7.54
C SER A 230 -6.04 -13.25 -7.06
N ALA A 231 -6.60 -12.22 -7.68
CA ALA A 231 -8.00 -11.87 -7.63
C ALA A 231 -8.56 -12.00 -9.05
N GLU A 232 -9.65 -12.75 -9.22
CA GLU A 232 -10.29 -13.01 -10.51
C GLU A 232 -9.33 -13.49 -11.62
N GLY A 233 -8.39 -14.36 -11.24
CA GLY A 233 -7.43 -14.96 -12.18
C GLY A 233 -6.25 -14.06 -12.58
N GLN A 234 -6.17 -12.84 -12.06
CA GLN A 234 -5.02 -11.97 -12.25
C GLN A 234 -4.17 -11.94 -10.98
N THR A 235 -2.89 -12.25 -11.08
CA THR A 235 -1.94 -12.10 -9.97
C THR A 235 -1.77 -10.63 -9.65
N ILE A 236 -2.07 -10.24 -8.41
CA ILE A 236 -2.07 -8.84 -7.95
C ILE A 236 -1.11 -8.57 -6.80
N GLY A 237 -0.48 -9.61 -6.25
CA GLY A 237 0.43 -9.42 -5.13
C GLY A 237 1.05 -10.70 -4.60
N GLY A 238 1.75 -10.55 -3.50
CA GLY A 238 2.37 -11.65 -2.79
C GLY A 238 2.38 -11.45 -1.28
N MET A 239 2.62 -12.52 -0.56
CA MET A 239 2.72 -12.56 0.90
C MET A 239 3.97 -13.31 1.32
N PHE A 240 4.65 -12.82 2.33
CA PHE A 240 5.73 -13.56 2.97
C PHE A 240 5.71 -13.33 4.48
N THR A 241 6.33 -14.25 5.22
CA THR A 241 6.47 -14.10 6.66
C THR A 241 7.53 -13.04 6.95
N LYS A 242 7.14 -11.98 7.66
CA LYS A 242 8.04 -10.87 8.00
C LYS A 242 9.26 -11.35 8.77
N PRO A 243 10.43 -10.75 8.58
CA PRO A 243 11.58 -11.05 9.43
C PRO A 243 11.35 -10.52 10.87
N PRO A 244 12.01 -11.10 11.89
CA PRO A 244 11.86 -10.68 13.29
C PRO A 244 12.18 -9.21 13.55
N SER A 245 12.97 -8.57 12.68
CA SER A 245 13.31 -7.16 12.75
C SER A 245 12.16 -6.22 12.36
N VAL A 246 11.13 -6.73 11.71
CA VAL A 246 9.89 -6.00 11.44
C VAL A 246 8.93 -6.25 12.58
N SER A 247 8.58 -5.20 13.33
CA SER A 247 7.80 -5.32 14.55
C SER A 247 6.37 -5.78 14.29
N GLN A 248 5.72 -5.29 13.23
CA GLN A 248 4.31 -5.54 12.92
C GLN A 248 4.10 -5.93 11.46
N PRO A 249 3.09 -6.77 11.18
CA PRO A 249 2.62 -7.00 9.83
C PRO A 249 2.09 -5.71 9.18
N PHE A 250 2.32 -5.58 7.89
CA PHE A 250 1.79 -4.44 7.12
C PHE A 250 1.76 -4.72 5.63
N TRP A 251 1.00 -3.90 4.89
CA TRP A 251 0.93 -3.90 3.44
C TRP A 251 1.87 -2.89 2.83
N PHE A 252 2.73 -3.32 1.89
CA PHE A 252 3.42 -2.47 0.92
C PHE A 252 2.56 -2.31 -0.33
N HIS A 253 2.55 -1.09 -0.87
CA HIS A 253 1.99 -0.77 -2.17
C HIS A 253 3.12 -0.31 -3.09
N TYR A 254 3.21 -0.92 -4.28
CA TYR A 254 4.27 -0.68 -5.25
C TYR A 254 3.73 0.24 -6.35
N PHE A 255 4.26 1.44 -6.42
CA PHE A 255 3.88 2.45 -7.41
C PHE A 255 4.75 2.29 -8.65
N ASN A 256 4.12 2.15 -9.81
CA ASN A 256 4.82 2.02 -11.07
C ASN A 256 5.43 3.34 -11.51
N VAL A 257 6.66 3.28 -12.01
CA VAL A 257 7.41 4.40 -12.57
C VAL A 257 8.05 4.00 -13.90
N ASP A 258 8.26 4.97 -14.80
CA ASP A 258 8.87 4.72 -16.10
C ASP A 258 10.34 4.26 -15.98
N ASP A 259 11.08 4.87 -15.06
CA ASP A 259 12.51 4.63 -14.84
C ASP A 259 12.78 4.53 -13.34
N ILE A 260 13.06 3.30 -12.89
CA ILE A 260 13.31 3.02 -11.48
C ILE A 260 14.59 3.67 -10.95
N GLY A 261 15.63 3.77 -11.77
CA GLY A 261 16.90 4.41 -11.39
C GLY A 261 16.74 5.91 -11.21
N ALA A 262 16.00 6.57 -12.12
CA ALA A 262 15.67 7.98 -11.99
C ALA A 262 14.73 8.25 -10.81
N ALA A 263 13.73 7.38 -10.59
CA ALA A 263 12.81 7.50 -9.48
C ALA A 263 13.51 7.34 -8.12
N ALA A 264 14.43 6.38 -7.98
CA ALA A 264 15.25 6.21 -6.77
C ALA A 264 16.09 7.46 -6.46
N LYS A 265 16.67 8.10 -7.49
CA LYS A 265 17.38 9.38 -7.32
C LYS A 265 16.44 10.49 -6.84
N ARG A 266 15.20 10.57 -7.39
CA ARG A 266 14.19 11.54 -6.97
C ARG A 266 13.73 11.32 -5.52
N VAL A 267 13.64 10.06 -5.05
CA VAL A 267 13.35 9.74 -3.63
C VAL A 267 14.39 10.40 -2.73
N ASN A 268 15.68 10.16 -2.97
CA ASN A 268 16.75 10.73 -2.15
C ASN A 268 16.79 12.26 -2.24
N ALA A 269 16.66 12.82 -3.45
CA ALA A 269 16.65 14.28 -3.66
C ALA A 269 15.43 14.97 -3.01
N GLY A 270 14.31 14.25 -2.87
CA GLY A 270 13.10 14.74 -2.21
C GLY A 270 13.10 14.58 -0.68
N GLY A 271 14.21 14.09 -0.08
CA GLY A 271 14.32 13.88 1.36
C GLY A 271 13.76 12.54 1.85
N GLY A 272 13.31 11.67 0.94
CA GLY A 272 12.98 10.28 1.26
C GLY A 272 14.23 9.42 1.45
N ARG A 273 14.03 8.17 1.79
CA ARG A 273 15.13 7.21 2.01
C ARG A 273 14.88 5.91 1.26
N ILE A 274 15.91 5.39 0.62
CA ILE A 274 15.92 4.02 0.11
C ILE A 274 16.17 3.07 1.29
N LEU A 275 15.27 2.12 1.49
CA LEU A 275 15.36 1.10 2.53
C LEU A 275 16.00 -0.17 1.97
N GLN A 276 15.58 -0.56 0.74
CA GLN A 276 16.08 -1.73 0.06
C GLN A 276 16.02 -1.53 -1.47
N GLY A 277 16.96 -2.10 -2.18
CA GLY A 277 17.05 -2.04 -3.65
C GLY A 277 18.02 -0.96 -4.15
N PRO A 278 18.07 -0.77 -5.49
CA PRO A 278 17.25 -1.44 -6.52
C PRO A 278 17.49 -2.95 -6.60
N ILE A 279 16.42 -3.72 -6.79
CA ILE A 279 16.47 -5.19 -6.94
C ILE A 279 15.89 -5.55 -8.30
N GLU A 280 16.65 -6.33 -9.08
CA GLU A 280 16.20 -6.83 -10.36
C GLU A 280 15.30 -8.06 -10.19
N LEU A 281 14.15 -8.01 -10.84
CA LEU A 281 13.19 -9.09 -10.94
C LEU A 281 13.16 -9.63 -12.38
N PRO A 282 12.56 -10.77 -12.64
CA PRO A 282 12.36 -11.26 -14.01
C PRO A 282 11.63 -10.25 -14.90
N ALA A 283 11.84 -10.36 -16.21
CA ALA A 283 11.23 -9.51 -17.24
C ALA A 283 11.65 -8.03 -17.20
N ASP A 284 12.90 -7.73 -16.84
CA ASP A 284 13.48 -6.37 -16.75
C ASP A 284 12.69 -5.44 -15.80
N CYS A 285 12.04 -6.04 -14.82
CA CYS A 285 11.34 -5.33 -13.76
C CYS A 285 12.29 -5.09 -12.58
N TRP A 286 12.26 -3.90 -12.02
CA TRP A 286 13.06 -3.52 -10.86
C TRP A 286 12.17 -2.99 -9.75
N ILE A 287 12.57 -3.20 -8.51
CA ILE A 287 11.87 -2.66 -7.35
C ILE A 287 12.82 -1.92 -6.41
N VAL A 288 12.25 -0.94 -5.70
CA VAL A 288 12.93 -0.20 -4.63
C VAL A 288 11.93 0.03 -3.50
N GLN A 289 12.29 -0.37 -2.29
CA GLN A 289 11.49 -0.08 -1.09
C GLN A 289 12.01 1.17 -0.41
N CYS A 290 11.11 2.06 -0.03
CA CYS A 290 11.41 3.42 0.39
C CYS A 290 10.62 3.84 1.64
N ALA A 291 11.07 4.91 2.26
CA ALA A 291 10.28 5.74 3.16
C ALA A 291 10.24 7.18 2.62
N ASP A 292 9.08 7.81 2.68
CA ASP A 292 8.94 9.23 2.35
C ASP A 292 9.53 10.13 3.45
N PRO A 293 9.60 11.46 3.26
CA PRO A 293 10.16 12.37 4.26
C PRO A 293 9.45 12.37 5.62
N GLN A 294 8.17 11.98 5.67
CA GLN A 294 7.35 11.87 6.87
C GLN A 294 7.44 10.46 7.52
N GLY A 295 8.07 9.50 6.82
CA GLY A 295 8.31 8.15 7.31
C GLY A 295 7.31 7.11 6.80
N ALA A 296 6.37 7.45 5.92
CA ALA A 296 5.47 6.47 5.33
C ALA A 296 6.24 5.51 4.41
N LEU A 297 6.02 4.22 4.59
CA LEU A 297 6.64 3.17 3.78
C LEU A 297 5.89 3.01 2.46
N PHE A 298 6.64 2.89 1.37
CA PHE A 298 6.13 2.61 0.04
C PHE A 298 7.19 1.90 -0.81
N ALA A 299 6.79 1.38 -1.95
CA ALA A 299 7.74 0.82 -2.89
C ALA A 299 7.52 1.38 -4.30
N LEU A 300 8.54 1.31 -5.11
CA LEU A 300 8.52 1.65 -6.53
C LEU A 300 8.79 0.39 -7.35
N ARG A 301 8.16 0.31 -8.51
CA ARG A 301 8.32 -0.75 -9.48
C ARG A 301 8.42 -0.16 -10.89
N GLY A 302 9.31 -0.69 -11.73
CA GLY A 302 9.46 -0.23 -13.10
C GLY A 302 10.64 -0.84 -13.83
N ALA A 303 10.80 -0.49 -15.11
CA ALA A 303 11.97 -0.86 -15.87
C ALA A 303 13.19 -0.02 -15.48
N TRP A 304 14.39 -0.51 -15.77
CA TRP A 304 15.59 0.31 -15.70
C TRP A 304 15.72 1.16 -16.96
N GLY A 305 15.74 2.50 -16.81
CA GLY A 305 15.80 3.42 -17.95
C GLY A 305 17.06 3.22 -18.81
N GLN A 306 16.88 3.28 -20.13
CA GLN A 306 17.95 3.01 -21.11
C GLN A 306 18.96 4.14 -21.30
N LYS A 307 18.74 5.34 -20.73
CA LYS A 307 19.61 6.50 -21.00
C LYS A 307 20.31 6.99 -19.73
N GLY A 308 21.60 6.65 -19.60
CA GLY A 308 22.55 7.38 -18.74
C GLY A 308 22.56 7.04 -17.26
N THR A 309 21.90 6.00 -16.82
CA THR A 309 22.03 5.46 -15.46
C THR A 309 22.76 4.12 -15.54
N GLU A 310 23.94 4.03 -14.92
CA GLU A 310 24.63 2.74 -14.78
C GLU A 310 23.72 1.78 -14.00
N ARG A 311 23.50 0.60 -14.57
CA ARG A 311 22.84 -0.50 -13.84
C ARG A 311 23.73 -0.89 -12.66
N PRO A 312 23.17 -1.05 -11.45
CA PRO A 312 23.95 -1.62 -10.34
C PRO A 312 24.48 -2.98 -10.77
N SER A 313 25.76 -3.25 -10.47
CA SER A 313 26.28 -4.60 -10.71
C SER A 313 25.63 -5.58 -9.73
N ALA A 314 25.54 -6.87 -10.10
CA ALA A 314 25.00 -7.90 -9.22
C ALA A 314 25.74 -7.97 -7.86
N SER A 315 26.97 -7.44 -7.78
CA SER A 315 27.75 -7.29 -6.55
C SER A 315 27.31 -6.12 -5.67
N ASP A 316 26.65 -5.11 -6.24
CA ASP A 316 26.20 -3.93 -5.51
C ASP A 316 24.83 -4.16 -4.84
N VAL A 317 24.13 -5.22 -5.22
CA VAL A 317 22.82 -5.61 -4.68
C VAL A 317 23.02 -6.56 -3.50
N SER A 318 23.35 -6.03 -2.32
CA SER A 318 23.49 -6.88 -1.14
C SER A 318 22.12 -7.08 -0.44
N TRP A 319 21.65 -8.30 -0.46
CA TRP A 319 20.45 -8.77 0.27
C TRP A 319 20.61 -8.81 1.79
N SER A 320 21.84 -8.65 2.30
CA SER A 320 22.17 -9.10 3.65
C SER A 320 22.11 -8.06 4.74
N ALA A 321 21.86 -6.79 4.49
CA ALA A 321 22.39 -5.81 5.43
C ALA A 321 21.42 -5.16 6.41
N LYS A 322 20.10 -5.21 6.26
CA LYS A 322 19.22 -4.42 7.15
C LYS A 322 18.08 -5.13 7.86
N TRP A 323 17.75 -6.34 7.50
CA TRP A 323 16.68 -7.10 8.18
C TRP A 323 17.20 -8.19 9.11
N GLY A 324 18.51 -8.16 9.47
CA GLY A 324 19.09 -8.92 10.61
C GLY A 324 18.93 -10.45 10.52
N GLY A 325 19.21 -11.05 9.36
CA GLY A 325 19.27 -12.51 9.19
C GLY A 325 20.62 -12.94 8.67
N SER A 326 21.31 -13.84 9.39
CA SER A 326 22.58 -14.47 9.02
C SER A 326 22.42 -15.24 7.71
N SER A 327 23.27 -14.90 6.77
CA SER A 327 23.60 -15.55 5.51
C SER A 327 23.15 -17.00 5.26
N SER A 328 22.23 -17.18 4.34
CA SER A 328 22.36 -18.15 3.26
C SER A 328 21.80 -17.49 2.00
N GLN A 329 22.50 -17.64 0.87
CA GLN A 329 22.21 -16.98 -0.39
C GLN A 329 20.86 -17.45 -0.94
N GLY A 330 19.76 -16.86 -0.49
CA GLY A 330 18.43 -17.05 -1.04
C GLY A 330 18.19 -16.01 -2.15
N ARG A 331 18.28 -16.40 -3.39
CA ARG A 331 17.90 -15.61 -4.55
C ARG A 331 16.37 -15.73 -4.67
N MET A 332 15.60 -14.66 -4.37
CA MET A 332 14.17 -14.69 -4.71
C MET A 332 14.04 -14.87 -6.23
N VAL A 333 13.42 -15.95 -6.65
CA VAL A 333 13.16 -16.24 -8.05
C VAL A 333 11.68 -15.98 -8.30
N PHE A 334 11.36 -14.91 -9.00
CA PHE A 334 9.99 -14.59 -9.41
C PHE A 334 9.63 -15.32 -10.70
N ALA A 335 8.44 -15.91 -10.76
CA ALA A 335 7.94 -16.62 -11.92
C ALA A 335 7.61 -15.69 -13.09
N LYS A 336 7.87 -16.14 -14.31
CA LYS A 336 7.38 -15.49 -15.53
C LYS A 336 5.89 -15.74 -15.67
N PRO A 337 5.03 -14.72 -15.93
CA PRO A 337 3.66 -14.95 -16.35
C PRO A 337 3.66 -15.73 -17.68
N LYS A 338 2.85 -16.77 -17.77
CA LYS A 338 2.56 -17.47 -19.04
C LYS A 338 1.80 -16.49 -19.96
N ARG A 339 2.24 -16.38 -21.21
CA ARG A 339 1.53 -15.67 -22.28
C ARG A 339 0.25 -16.40 -22.64
#